data_70c5f5fa2f62724e7ace06b0586c7da9
#
_entry.id   70c5f5fa2f62724e7ace06b0586c7da9
#
_cell.length_a   1.000
_cell.length_b   1.000
_cell.length_c   1.000
_cell.angle_alpha   90.00
_cell.angle_beta   90.00
_cell.angle_gamma   90.00
#
_symmetry.space_group_name_H-M   'P 1'
#
loop_
_entity.id
_entity.type
_entity.pdbx_description
1 polymer ?
#
loop_
_entity_poly.entity_id
_entity_poly.type
_entity_poly.pdbx_seq_one_letter_code
_entity_poly.pdbx_strand_id
1 'polypeptide(L)'
;MPLGGLALTSCCPYTPRMAIENFLEFSPSIHPSVFIAASADVIGRVTLHEEASIWYHVTLRGDINEIVVGPRSNIQDNAVIHLADNYGCYVGEMVTVGHSAILHACTVKNEVLVGMGAIILDGAVIGERSIIGAGALVTGGTIIPPGSLVLGSPAKVVRTLPLDEQAKIKGWAIKYVAGSRKYMLERRLQPTSASSLPNN
;
A
#
# COMPACT_ATOMS: atom_id res chain seq x y z
N MET A 1 4.20 11.30 59.09
CA MET A 1 3.31 11.01 57.96
C MET A 1 4.17 10.54 56.78
N PRO A 2 4.07 9.30 56.34
CA PRO A 2 4.84 8.85 55.18
C PRO A 2 4.11 9.27 53.88
N LEU A 3 4.87 9.91 53.00
CA LEU A 3 4.42 10.28 51.65
C LEU A 3 4.22 8.99 50.84
N GLY A 4 2.98 8.77 50.38
CA GLY A 4 2.63 7.64 49.55
C GLY A 4 3.33 7.70 48.21
N GLY A 5 4.10 6.66 47.91
CA GLY A 5 4.70 6.46 46.59
C GLY A 5 3.62 6.26 45.55
N LEU A 6 3.59 7.12 44.53
CA LEU A 6 2.84 6.88 43.31
C LEU A 6 3.48 5.67 42.60
N ALA A 7 2.73 4.55 42.56
CA ALA A 7 3.06 3.43 41.71
C ALA A 7 2.96 3.87 40.25
N LEU A 8 4.10 3.88 39.57
CA LEU A 8 4.15 4.01 38.12
C LEU A 8 3.40 2.80 37.51
N THR A 9 2.21 3.03 37.02
CA THR A 9 1.44 2.03 36.25
C THR A 9 2.30 1.57 35.11
N SER A 10 2.47 0.27 34.97
CA SER A 10 3.20 -0.41 33.91
C SER A 10 2.80 0.13 32.56
N CYS A 11 3.75 0.71 31.84
CA CYS A 11 3.60 1.04 30.43
C CYS A 11 3.24 -0.24 29.69
N CYS A 12 2.03 -0.31 29.14
CA CYS A 12 1.60 -1.44 28.32
C CYS A 12 2.60 -1.61 27.17
N PRO A 13 3.27 -2.74 27.02
CA PRO A 13 4.21 -2.92 25.92
C PRO A 13 3.43 -2.85 24.60
N TYR A 14 3.57 -1.72 23.89
CA TYR A 14 3.04 -1.59 22.55
C TYR A 14 3.82 -2.54 21.63
N THR A 15 3.26 -3.70 21.36
CA THR A 15 3.70 -4.57 20.28
C THR A 15 3.00 -4.10 19.01
N PRO A 16 3.71 -3.54 18.01
CA PRO A 16 3.12 -3.23 16.72
C PRO A 16 2.59 -4.52 16.11
N ARG A 17 1.28 -4.65 16.04
CA ARG A 17 0.61 -5.82 15.48
C ARG A 17 0.09 -5.45 14.12
N MET A 18 0.50 -6.18 13.08
CA MET A 18 -0.17 -6.20 11.79
C MET A 18 -1.65 -6.47 12.02
N ALA A 19 -2.52 -5.54 11.63
CA ALA A 19 -3.95 -5.73 11.70
C ALA A 19 -4.45 -6.25 10.35
N ILE A 20 -4.77 -7.56 10.29
CA ILE A 20 -5.62 -8.12 9.24
C ILE A 20 -6.98 -8.29 9.88
N GLU A 21 -7.92 -7.43 9.51
CA GLU A 21 -9.19 -7.33 10.20
C GLU A 21 -10.37 -7.56 9.26
N ASN A 22 -11.33 -8.32 9.72
CA ASN A 22 -12.63 -8.39 9.07
C ASN A 22 -13.41 -7.10 9.33
N PHE A 23 -14.21 -6.70 8.37
CA PHE A 23 -15.21 -5.67 8.56
C PHE A 23 -16.58 -6.23 8.16
N LEU A 24 -17.49 -6.32 9.14
CA LEU A 24 -18.78 -7.05 9.00
C LEU A 24 -18.51 -8.48 8.48
N GLU A 25 -19.18 -8.88 7.40
CA GLU A 25 -19.01 -10.19 6.75
C GLU A 25 -17.79 -10.29 5.82
N PHE A 26 -17.07 -9.19 5.59
CA PHE A 26 -15.96 -9.14 4.65
C PHE A 26 -14.62 -9.40 5.33
N SER A 27 -13.88 -10.34 4.77
CA SER A 27 -12.53 -10.71 5.20
C SER A 27 -11.54 -10.45 4.08
N PRO A 28 -10.31 -9.98 4.38
CA PRO A 28 -9.27 -9.86 3.37
C PRO A 28 -8.91 -11.20 2.72
N SER A 29 -8.82 -11.21 1.39
CA SER A 29 -8.35 -12.35 0.58
C SER A 29 -6.90 -12.11 0.20
N ILE A 30 -5.97 -12.89 0.78
CA ILE A 30 -4.53 -12.65 0.68
C ILE A 30 -3.86 -13.89 0.11
N HIS A 31 -3.19 -13.74 -1.05
CA HIS A 31 -2.40 -14.83 -1.61
C HIS A 31 -1.19 -15.17 -0.70
N PRO A 32 -0.82 -16.46 -0.53
CA PRO A 32 0.22 -16.88 0.43
C PRO A 32 1.62 -16.28 0.18
N SER A 33 1.90 -15.80 -1.03
CA SER A 33 3.19 -15.16 -1.37
C SER A 33 3.23 -13.65 -1.13
N VAL A 34 2.17 -13.06 -0.58
CA VAL A 34 2.11 -11.62 -0.28
C VAL A 34 2.98 -11.30 0.93
N PHE A 35 3.77 -10.23 0.83
CA PHE A 35 4.46 -9.65 1.97
C PHE A 35 3.60 -8.54 2.59
N ILE A 36 3.35 -8.62 3.90
CA ILE A 36 2.69 -7.56 4.66
C ILE A 36 3.60 -7.19 5.84
N ALA A 37 3.98 -5.92 5.92
CA ALA A 37 4.80 -5.39 7.01
C ALA A 37 4.04 -5.45 8.35
N ALA A 38 4.77 -5.58 9.47
CA ALA A 38 4.18 -5.79 10.80
C ALA A 38 3.30 -4.62 11.30
N SER A 39 3.47 -3.43 10.73
CA SER A 39 2.71 -2.22 11.07
C SER A 39 1.72 -1.80 9.98
N ALA A 40 1.45 -2.66 8.99
CA ALA A 40 0.43 -2.39 7.99
C ALA A 40 -0.94 -2.90 8.43
N ASP A 41 -1.99 -2.16 8.07
CA ASP A 41 -3.38 -2.50 8.34
C ASP A 41 -4.09 -2.89 7.04
N VAL A 42 -4.76 -4.05 7.04
CA VAL A 42 -5.52 -4.59 5.90
C VAL A 42 -6.91 -4.96 6.40
N ILE A 43 -7.92 -4.18 6.05
CA ILE A 43 -9.22 -4.22 6.71
C ILE A 43 -10.34 -4.44 5.68
N GLY A 44 -11.21 -5.40 5.94
CA GLY A 44 -12.45 -5.62 5.19
C GLY A 44 -12.25 -6.23 3.80
N ARG A 45 -12.92 -5.68 2.79
CA ARG A 45 -12.99 -6.20 1.41
C ARG A 45 -11.72 -5.83 0.63
N VAL A 46 -10.61 -6.49 0.96
CA VAL A 46 -9.30 -6.29 0.31
C VAL A 46 -8.84 -7.60 -0.33
N THR A 47 -8.44 -7.54 -1.60
CA THR A 47 -7.84 -8.69 -2.32
C THR A 47 -6.40 -8.35 -2.68
N LEU A 48 -5.45 -9.18 -2.22
CA LEU A 48 -4.03 -9.06 -2.51
C LEU A 48 -3.56 -10.27 -3.33
N HIS A 49 -3.12 -10.02 -4.56
CA HIS A 49 -2.66 -11.07 -5.46
C HIS A 49 -1.20 -11.46 -5.24
N GLU A 50 -0.74 -12.48 -5.96
CA GLU A 50 0.57 -13.09 -5.77
C GLU A 50 1.72 -12.08 -5.86
N GLU A 51 2.69 -12.24 -4.96
CA GLU A 51 3.90 -11.43 -4.86
C GLU A 51 3.67 -9.92 -4.67
N ALA A 52 2.43 -9.51 -4.37
CA ALA A 52 2.18 -8.13 -3.91
C ALA A 52 2.89 -7.88 -2.58
N SER A 53 3.24 -6.61 -2.30
CA SER A 53 3.91 -6.25 -1.05
C SER A 53 3.34 -4.97 -0.45
N ILE A 54 2.94 -5.06 0.82
CA ILE A 54 2.34 -4.00 1.61
C ILE A 54 3.34 -3.62 2.72
N TRP A 55 3.86 -2.41 2.63
CA TRP A 55 4.98 -1.97 3.43
C TRP A 55 4.54 -1.31 4.74
N TYR A 56 5.48 -0.74 5.48
CA TYR A 56 5.23 -0.30 6.85
C TYR A 56 4.26 0.88 6.91
N HIS A 57 3.33 0.82 7.88
CA HIS A 57 2.30 1.85 8.13
C HIS A 57 1.39 2.12 6.93
N VAL A 58 1.26 1.17 6.01
CA VAL A 58 0.25 1.24 4.95
C VAL A 58 -1.11 0.91 5.55
N THR A 59 -2.13 1.65 5.14
CA THR A 59 -3.52 1.34 5.47
C THR A 59 -4.32 1.03 4.21
N LEU A 60 -4.87 -0.18 4.12
CA LEU A 60 -5.82 -0.61 3.11
C LEU A 60 -7.17 -0.83 3.80
N ARG A 61 -8.11 0.11 3.64
CA ARG A 61 -9.40 0.03 4.32
C ARG A 61 -10.55 -0.13 3.35
N GLY A 62 -11.00 -1.41 3.18
CA GLY A 62 -12.09 -1.84 2.29
C GLY A 62 -13.42 -2.03 3.05
N ASP A 63 -13.91 -0.99 3.70
CA ASP A 63 -15.11 -1.03 4.54
C ASP A 63 -16.41 -0.67 3.79
N ILE A 64 -16.34 0.15 2.76
CA ILE A 64 -17.50 0.60 1.98
C ILE A 64 -17.61 -0.18 0.66
N ASN A 65 -16.49 -0.35 -0.05
CA ASN A 65 -16.40 -1.04 -1.33
C ASN A 65 -15.16 -1.96 -1.32
N GLU A 66 -14.61 -2.35 -2.48
CA GLU A 66 -13.48 -3.27 -2.55
C GLU A 66 -12.16 -2.60 -2.96
N ILE A 67 -11.07 -3.11 -2.41
CA ILE A 67 -9.70 -2.81 -2.82
C ILE A 67 -9.10 -4.06 -3.46
N VAL A 68 -8.51 -3.91 -4.65
CA VAL A 68 -7.77 -4.99 -5.31
C VAL A 68 -6.36 -4.51 -5.61
N VAL A 69 -5.36 -5.26 -5.14
CA VAL A 69 -3.95 -5.04 -5.48
C VAL A 69 -3.46 -6.20 -6.32
N GLY A 70 -3.15 -5.91 -7.57
CA GLY A 70 -2.73 -6.88 -8.58
C GLY A 70 -1.34 -7.47 -8.33
N PRO A 71 -0.98 -8.51 -9.10
CA PRO A 71 0.26 -9.26 -8.92
C PRO A 71 1.50 -8.38 -8.95
N ARG A 72 2.48 -8.71 -8.10
CA ARG A 72 3.81 -8.06 -8.09
C ARG A 72 3.80 -6.56 -7.88
N SER A 73 2.67 -5.99 -7.46
CA SER A 73 2.55 -4.57 -7.12
C SER A 73 3.01 -4.31 -5.69
N ASN A 74 3.51 -3.09 -5.44
CA ASN A 74 3.98 -2.71 -4.13
C ASN A 74 3.32 -1.40 -3.67
N ILE A 75 2.87 -1.41 -2.42
CA ILE A 75 2.29 -0.25 -1.74
C ILE A 75 3.29 0.14 -0.65
N GLN A 76 3.99 1.25 -0.85
CA GLN A 76 5.12 1.64 -0.02
C GLN A 76 4.68 2.35 1.26
N ASP A 77 5.63 2.52 2.16
CA ASP A 77 5.43 2.97 3.53
C ASP A 77 4.55 4.23 3.63
N ASN A 78 3.66 4.24 4.62
CA ASN A 78 2.71 5.31 4.91
C ASN A 78 1.69 5.62 3.79
N ALA A 79 1.59 4.81 2.74
CA ALA A 79 0.55 4.99 1.73
C ALA A 79 -0.82 4.59 2.29
N VAL A 80 -1.87 5.25 1.78
CA VAL A 80 -3.26 4.98 2.17
C VAL A 80 -4.07 4.64 0.93
N ILE A 81 -4.83 3.55 0.99
CA ILE A 81 -5.82 3.20 -0.03
C ILE A 81 -7.18 3.11 0.64
N HIS A 82 -8.11 3.90 0.13
CA HIS A 82 -9.50 3.91 0.54
C HIS A 82 -10.42 4.06 -0.68
N LEU A 83 -11.71 4.13 -0.47
CA LEU A 83 -12.71 4.04 -1.53
C LEU A 83 -13.94 4.87 -1.23
N ALA A 84 -14.88 4.91 -2.17
CA ALA A 84 -16.17 5.57 -2.05
C ALA A 84 -17.31 4.60 -2.34
N ASP A 85 -18.54 5.00 -2.05
CA ASP A 85 -19.73 4.16 -2.25
C ASP A 85 -19.84 3.62 -3.69
N ASN A 86 -19.55 4.47 -4.68
CA ASN A 86 -19.72 4.14 -6.10
C ASN A 86 -18.46 3.64 -6.79
N TYR A 87 -17.29 3.72 -6.15
CA TYR A 87 -16.01 3.37 -6.74
C TYR A 87 -15.13 2.61 -5.76
N GLY A 88 -14.70 1.40 -6.15
CA GLY A 88 -13.61 0.67 -5.51
C GLY A 88 -12.25 1.30 -5.83
N CYS A 89 -11.18 0.70 -5.32
CA CYS A 89 -9.82 1.08 -5.68
C CYS A 89 -9.07 -0.12 -6.27
N TYR A 90 -8.65 0.04 -7.53
CA TYR A 90 -8.06 -1.06 -8.30
C TYR A 90 -6.63 -0.70 -8.70
N VAL A 91 -5.68 -1.47 -8.20
CA VAL A 91 -4.26 -1.37 -8.56
C VAL A 91 -3.90 -2.58 -9.42
N GLY A 92 -3.45 -2.35 -10.63
CA GLY A 92 -3.09 -3.39 -11.59
C GLY A 92 -1.84 -4.19 -11.23
N GLU A 93 -1.27 -4.89 -12.22
CA GLU A 93 -0.06 -5.69 -12.10
C GLU A 93 1.20 -4.81 -12.22
N MET A 94 2.26 -5.17 -11.47
CA MET A 94 3.57 -4.49 -11.49
C MET A 94 3.50 -2.97 -11.28
N VAL A 95 2.55 -2.51 -10.47
CA VAL A 95 2.42 -1.11 -10.09
C VAL A 95 3.33 -0.82 -8.88
N THR A 96 3.98 0.33 -8.91
CA THR A 96 4.69 0.87 -7.75
C THR A 96 3.93 2.08 -7.21
N VAL A 97 3.42 1.97 -6.00
CA VAL A 97 2.80 3.09 -5.27
C VAL A 97 3.81 3.60 -4.25
N GLY A 98 4.32 4.80 -4.49
CA GLY A 98 5.38 5.44 -3.71
C GLY A 98 4.95 5.81 -2.29
N HIS A 99 5.94 6.01 -1.42
CA HIS A 99 5.75 6.34 -0.01
C HIS A 99 4.77 7.50 0.19
N SER A 100 3.88 7.38 1.16
CA SER A 100 2.88 8.40 1.53
C SER A 100 1.91 8.79 0.41
N ALA A 101 1.79 8.01 -0.66
CA ALA A 101 0.79 8.26 -1.70
C ALA A 101 -0.62 7.93 -1.17
N ILE A 102 -1.63 8.63 -1.69
CA ILE A 102 -3.04 8.38 -1.38
C ILE A 102 -3.76 7.98 -2.66
N LEU A 103 -4.35 6.79 -2.65
CA LEU A 103 -5.25 6.32 -3.70
C LEU A 103 -6.67 6.25 -3.12
N HIS A 104 -7.56 7.08 -3.64
CA HIS A 104 -8.94 7.10 -3.17
C HIS A 104 -9.89 6.80 -4.32
N ALA A 105 -10.59 5.66 -4.23
CA ALA A 105 -11.65 5.29 -5.16
C ALA A 105 -11.27 5.40 -6.65
N CYS A 106 -10.08 4.93 -7.04
CA CYS A 106 -9.50 5.14 -8.37
C CYS A 106 -9.03 3.84 -9.02
N THR A 107 -8.69 3.91 -10.30
CA THR A 107 -8.11 2.78 -11.05
C THR A 107 -6.72 3.12 -11.53
N VAL A 108 -5.72 2.35 -11.11
CA VAL A 108 -4.35 2.41 -11.60
C VAL A 108 -4.09 1.17 -12.43
N LYS A 109 -3.86 1.32 -13.74
CA LYS A 109 -3.61 0.20 -14.66
C LYS A 109 -2.20 -0.38 -14.47
N ASN A 110 -1.83 -1.37 -15.30
CA ASN A 110 -0.57 -2.11 -15.14
C ASN A 110 0.68 -1.26 -15.36
N GLU A 111 1.77 -1.66 -14.73
CA GLU A 111 3.11 -1.08 -14.91
C GLU A 111 3.15 0.45 -14.69
N VAL A 112 2.35 0.99 -13.76
CA VAL A 112 2.35 2.41 -13.41
C VAL A 112 3.28 2.68 -12.24
N LEU A 113 3.99 3.82 -12.30
CA LEU A 113 4.69 4.38 -11.15
C LEU A 113 3.89 5.57 -10.60
N VAL A 114 3.36 5.43 -9.40
CA VAL A 114 2.79 6.52 -8.61
C VAL A 114 3.88 7.06 -7.69
N GLY A 115 4.25 8.32 -7.88
CA GLY A 115 5.32 8.99 -7.13
C GLY A 115 4.96 9.21 -5.66
N MET A 116 5.98 9.40 -4.83
CA MET A 116 5.85 9.66 -3.40
C MET A 116 4.94 10.85 -3.11
N GLY A 117 4.01 10.70 -2.16
CA GLY A 117 3.08 11.75 -1.77
C GLY A 117 2.06 12.18 -2.84
N ALA A 118 1.96 11.45 -3.96
CA ALA A 118 0.93 11.72 -4.96
C ALA A 118 -0.46 11.37 -4.42
N ILE A 119 -1.47 12.12 -4.85
CA ILE A 119 -2.88 11.92 -4.48
C ILE A 119 -3.69 11.67 -5.75
N ILE A 120 -4.42 10.56 -5.80
CA ILE A 120 -5.30 10.21 -6.92
C ILE A 120 -6.71 10.04 -6.38
N LEU A 121 -7.65 10.84 -6.89
CA LEU A 121 -9.01 10.96 -6.36
C LEU A 121 -10.04 10.13 -7.15
N ASP A 122 -11.25 10.12 -6.62
CA ASP A 122 -12.40 9.29 -7.00
C ASP A 122 -12.67 9.25 -8.50
N GLY A 123 -12.85 8.06 -9.03
CA GLY A 123 -13.17 7.83 -10.44
C GLY A 123 -12.03 8.15 -11.42
N ALA A 124 -10.85 8.57 -10.93
CA ALA A 124 -9.70 8.76 -11.81
C ALA A 124 -9.17 7.43 -12.33
N VAL A 125 -8.73 7.41 -13.59
CA VAL A 125 -8.14 6.24 -14.25
C VAL A 125 -6.76 6.59 -14.77
N ILE A 126 -5.75 5.88 -14.28
CA ILE A 126 -4.36 6.03 -14.74
C ILE A 126 -4.06 4.94 -15.76
N GLY A 127 -3.80 5.35 -17.00
CA GLY A 127 -3.43 4.44 -18.09
C GLY A 127 -2.09 3.75 -17.84
N GLU A 128 -1.96 2.53 -18.36
CA GLU A 128 -0.78 1.69 -18.16
C GLU A 128 0.53 2.36 -18.59
N ARG A 129 1.63 1.94 -17.97
CA ARG A 129 2.98 2.44 -18.27
C ARG A 129 3.12 3.95 -18.17
N SER A 130 2.36 4.56 -17.25
CA SER A 130 2.43 5.99 -16.95
C SER A 130 3.22 6.25 -15.66
N ILE A 131 3.70 7.48 -15.53
CA ILE A 131 4.34 7.99 -14.32
C ILE A 131 3.53 9.16 -13.79
N ILE A 132 3.03 9.01 -12.58
CA ILE A 132 2.48 10.11 -11.78
C ILE A 132 3.62 10.63 -10.90
N GLY A 133 4.01 11.88 -11.09
CA GLY A 133 5.13 12.48 -10.37
C GLY A 133 4.88 12.63 -8.87
N ALA A 134 5.95 12.74 -8.09
CA ALA A 134 5.86 12.95 -6.66
C ALA A 134 5.05 14.22 -6.33
N GLY A 135 4.16 14.14 -5.32
CA GLY A 135 3.30 15.23 -4.88
C GLY A 135 2.24 15.67 -5.90
N ALA A 136 2.05 14.94 -6.99
CA ALA A 136 1.02 15.28 -7.98
C ALA A 136 -0.40 15.03 -7.43
N LEU A 137 -1.34 15.94 -7.73
CA LEU A 137 -2.76 15.79 -7.38
C LEU A 137 -3.59 15.51 -8.64
N VAL A 138 -3.94 14.26 -8.86
CA VAL A 138 -4.88 13.84 -9.92
C VAL A 138 -6.30 14.00 -9.39
N THR A 139 -7.03 14.94 -9.94
CA THR A 139 -8.41 15.24 -9.51
C THR A 139 -9.41 14.17 -9.97
N GLY A 140 -10.55 14.13 -9.29
CA GLY A 140 -11.59 13.12 -9.54
C GLY A 140 -12.06 13.07 -11.00
N GLY A 141 -12.38 11.86 -11.48
CA GLY A 141 -12.85 11.62 -12.85
C GLY A 141 -11.81 11.84 -13.95
N THR A 142 -10.56 12.17 -13.61
CA THR A 142 -9.50 12.40 -14.60
C THR A 142 -9.09 11.08 -15.28
N ILE A 143 -9.07 11.06 -16.60
CA ILE A 143 -8.57 9.93 -17.39
C ILE A 143 -7.18 10.27 -17.93
N ILE A 144 -6.16 9.57 -17.44
CA ILE A 144 -4.78 9.70 -17.92
C ILE A 144 -4.52 8.66 -19.00
N PRO A 145 -4.12 9.08 -20.22
CA PRO A 145 -3.78 8.14 -21.30
C PRO A 145 -2.58 7.25 -20.93
N PRO A 146 -2.48 6.04 -21.51
CA PRO A 146 -1.31 5.19 -21.32
C PRO A 146 0.02 5.88 -21.72
N GLY A 147 1.11 5.52 -21.06
CA GLY A 147 2.44 6.03 -21.36
C GLY A 147 2.63 7.52 -21.09
N SER A 148 1.91 8.09 -20.13
CA SER A 148 1.96 9.52 -19.81
C SER A 148 2.91 9.85 -18.67
N LEU A 149 3.62 10.97 -18.78
CA LEU A 149 4.22 11.66 -17.63
C LEU A 149 3.24 12.73 -17.12
N VAL A 150 2.86 12.62 -15.85
CA VAL A 150 1.84 13.48 -15.21
C VAL A 150 2.45 14.18 -14.00
N LEU A 151 2.43 15.50 -13.96
CA LEU A 151 3.02 16.31 -12.90
C LEU A 151 2.08 17.42 -12.46
N GLY A 152 2.29 17.92 -11.24
CA GLY A 152 1.69 19.15 -10.71
C GLY A 152 0.47 18.96 -9.81
N SER A 153 -0.06 20.08 -9.28
CA SER A 153 -1.25 20.14 -8.44
C SER A 153 -2.06 21.39 -8.84
N PRO A 154 -3.20 21.23 -9.56
CA PRO A 154 -3.72 19.97 -10.13
C PRO A 154 -2.80 19.39 -11.21
N ALA A 155 -2.76 18.05 -11.27
CA ALA A 155 -1.87 17.33 -12.17
C ALA A 155 -2.29 17.44 -13.64
N LYS A 156 -1.29 17.51 -14.53
CA LYS A 156 -1.49 17.57 -15.98
C LYS A 156 -0.55 16.58 -16.68
N VAL A 157 -0.99 16.04 -17.81
CA VAL A 157 -0.10 15.30 -18.71
C VAL A 157 0.90 16.29 -19.30
N VAL A 158 2.19 16.07 -19.01
CA VAL A 158 3.29 16.93 -19.48
C VAL A 158 3.82 16.45 -20.82
N ARG A 159 3.94 15.13 -21.00
CA ARG A 159 4.38 14.51 -22.24
C ARG A 159 4.01 13.02 -22.28
N THR A 160 4.07 12.44 -23.46
CA THR A 160 4.10 10.99 -23.61
C THR A 160 5.52 10.48 -23.32
N LEU A 161 5.61 9.35 -22.63
CA LEU A 161 6.88 8.68 -22.35
C LEU A 161 7.34 7.89 -23.59
N PRO A 162 8.59 7.99 -24.01
CA PRO A 162 9.18 7.10 -25.00
C PRO A 162 9.08 5.63 -24.57
N LEU A 163 9.01 4.71 -25.52
CA LEU A 163 8.82 3.27 -25.23
C LEU A 163 9.91 2.67 -24.33
N ASP A 164 11.14 3.15 -24.43
CA ASP A 164 12.25 2.72 -23.59
C ASP A 164 12.12 3.21 -22.14
N GLU A 165 11.55 4.39 -21.91
CA GLU A 165 11.20 4.87 -20.55
C GLU A 165 10.03 4.04 -19.99
N GLN A 166 8.99 3.80 -20.77
CA GLN A 166 7.86 2.97 -20.35
C GLN A 166 8.31 1.56 -19.93
N ALA A 167 9.19 0.93 -20.71
CA ALA A 167 9.69 -0.42 -20.45
C ALA A 167 10.49 -0.52 -19.11
N LYS A 168 11.05 0.59 -18.63
CA LYS A 168 11.83 0.64 -17.38
C LYS A 168 10.96 0.74 -16.13
N ILE A 169 9.70 1.18 -16.25
CA ILE A 169 8.82 1.44 -15.08
C ILE A 169 8.65 0.19 -14.22
N LYS A 170 8.35 -0.95 -14.81
CA LYS A 170 8.21 -2.23 -14.09
C LYS A 170 9.46 -2.67 -13.32
N GLY A 171 10.62 -2.12 -13.66
CA GLY A 171 11.87 -2.41 -12.95
C GLY A 171 11.81 -2.06 -11.45
N TRP A 172 11.00 -1.08 -11.07
CA TRP A 172 10.75 -0.76 -9.66
C TRP A 172 9.96 -1.87 -8.97
N ALA A 173 8.87 -2.34 -9.56
CA ALA A 173 8.08 -3.43 -9.00
C ALA A 173 8.93 -4.71 -8.83
N ILE A 174 9.74 -5.07 -9.84
CA ILE A 174 10.66 -6.21 -9.76
C ILE A 174 11.64 -6.11 -8.58
N LYS A 175 12.19 -4.90 -8.32
CA LYS A 175 13.05 -4.67 -7.15
C LYS A 175 12.31 -4.90 -5.84
N TYR A 176 11.06 -4.46 -5.74
CA TYR A 176 10.24 -4.65 -4.55
C TYR A 176 9.83 -6.11 -4.33
N VAL A 177 9.56 -6.87 -5.39
CA VAL A 177 9.38 -8.34 -5.30
C VAL A 177 10.64 -9.01 -4.73
N ALA A 178 11.83 -8.66 -5.24
CA ALA A 178 13.08 -9.19 -4.72
C ALA A 178 13.33 -8.77 -3.26
N GLY A 179 12.98 -7.54 -2.91
CA GLY A 179 13.08 -7.00 -1.55
C GLY A 179 12.15 -7.73 -0.58
N SER A 180 10.87 -7.82 -0.91
CA SER A 180 9.86 -8.46 -0.05
C SER A 180 10.18 -9.93 0.25
N ARG A 181 10.70 -10.67 -0.73
CA ARG A 181 11.16 -12.05 -0.53
C ARG A 181 12.28 -12.15 0.52
N LYS A 182 13.23 -11.19 0.55
CA LYS A 182 14.27 -11.13 1.57
C LYS A 182 13.67 -10.89 2.96
N TYR A 183 12.75 -9.94 3.09
CA TYR A 183 12.05 -9.69 4.35
C TYR A 183 11.27 -10.92 4.84
N MET A 184 10.61 -11.65 3.94
CA MET A 184 9.90 -12.87 4.29
C MET A 184 10.87 -13.98 4.76
N LEU A 185 12.04 -14.11 4.13
CA LEU A 185 13.05 -15.05 4.52
C LEU A 185 13.61 -14.72 5.91
N GLU A 186 14.00 -13.48 6.15
CA GLU A 186 14.53 -13.02 7.44
C GLU A 186 13.53 -13.24 8.58
N ARG A 187 12.23 -12.99 8.36
CA ARG A 187 11.20 -13.27 9.36
C ARG A 187 11.08 -14.77 9.71
N ARG A 188 11.30 -15.66 8.75
CA ARG A 188 11.28 -17.11 8.99
C ARG A 188 12.51 -17.56 9.80
N LEU A 189 13.62 -16.86 9.68
CA LEU A 189 14.89 -17.17 10.35
C LEU A 189 14.97 -16.56 11.77
N GLN A 190 14.17 -15.54 12.09
CA GLN A 190 14.11 -14.99 13.42
C GLN A 190 13.47 -16.00 14.37
N PRO A 191 14.14 -16.39 15.49
CA PRO A 191 13.52 -17.25 16.48
C PRO A 191 12.26 -16.52 16.99
N THR A 192 11.14 -17.24 17.00
CA THR A 192 9.94 -16.77 17.68
C THR A 192 10.34 -16.52 19.14
N SER A 193 10.42 -15.25 19.53
CA SER A 193 10.56 -14.88 20.93
C SER A 193 9.24 -15.19 21.65
N ALA A 194 8.98 -16.50 21.79
CA ALA A 194 7.90 -17.02 22.58
C ALA A 194 8.40 -17.16 24.01
N SER A 195 7.80 -16.39 24.89
CA SER A 195 7.64 -16.69 26.32
C SER A 195 8.90 -17.06 27.11
N SER A 196 9.56 -16.05 27.66
CA SER A 196 10.14 -16.19 28.98
C SER A 196 9.62 -15.08 29.88
N LEU A 197 8.35 -15.19 30.27
CA LEU A 197 7.93 -14.60 31.53
C LEU A 197 8.44 -15.56 32.60
N PRO A 198 9.34 -15.15 33.50
CA PRO A 198 9.65 -15.95 34.64
C PRO A 198 8.38 -16.02 35.50
N ASN A 199 7.95 -17.24 35.82
CA ASN A 199 7.02 -17.50 36.88
C ASN A 199 7.68 -17.00 38.19
N ASN A 200 7.12 -15.96 38.77
CA ASN A 200 7.22 -15.65 40.19
C ASN A 200 5.87 -15.17 40.69
#